data_f818c04eb7994678c10a858e8ffe351c
#
_entry.id   f818c04eb7994678c10a858e8ffe351c
#
_cell.length_a   1.000
_cell.length_b   1.000
_cell.length_c   1.000
_cell.angle_alpha   90.00
_cell.angle_beta   90.00
_cell.angle_gamma   90.00
#
_symmetry.space_group_name_H-M   'P 1'
#
loop_
_entity.id
_entity.type
_entity.pdbx_description
1 polymer ?
#
loop_
_entity_poly.entity_id
_entity_poly.type
_entity_poly.pdbx_seq_one_letter_code
_entity_poly.pdbx_strand_id
1 'polypeptide(L)'
;MRTPRQPGNLDLGVVGNCSFSALVDARARVVWSCLPGFDGDPAFCDLLEPTAHDGGYFSVEIDHFAASEQAYLDNTAILRTVLHDDRGGAIEVLDYAPRFKHHERIYHPVMLVRRLRPLSGSPRVRIRLRPLRSWGAQVPERRVGSNHVRWLLDDWNLRLTTDVPLPLVLDEHPFLLDRESHLVLGPDETLPQGLAGFGR
;
A
#
# COMPACT_ATOMS: atom_id res chain seq x y z
N MET A 1 -15.37 9.26 13.17
CA MET A 1 -16.35 9.68 12.14
C MET A 1 -15.96 8.92 10.88
N ARG A 2 -16.80 8.01 10.36
CA ARG A 2 -16.50 7.27 9.11
C ARG A 2 -16.54 8.26 7.96
N THR A 3 -15.45 8.32 7.16
CA THR A 3 -15.50 9.01 5.87
C THR A 3 -16.56 8.31 5.01
N PRO A 4 -17.50 9.04 4.38
CA PRO A 4 -18.51 8.39 3.56
C PRO A 4 -17.80 7.56 2.47
N ARG A 5 -18.13 6.27 2.45
CA ARG A 5 -17.66 5.35 1.41
C ARG A 5 -18.27 5.80 0.09
N GLN A 6 -17.45 6.07 -0.90
CA GLN A 6 -17.97 6.24 -2.27
C GLN A 6 -18.45 4.87 -2.77
N PRO A 7 -19.58 4.83 -3.51
CA PRO A 7 -20.03 3.59 -4.14
C PRO A 7 -18.90 3.02 -4.97
N GLY A 8 -18.69 1.70 -4.92
CA GLY A 8 -17.58 1.01 -5.53
C GLY A 8 -17.43 1.36 -7.00
N ASN A 9 -16.49 2.22 -7.32
CA ASN A 9 -16.06 2.50 -8.68
C ASN A 9 -15.06 1.40 -9.06
N LEU A 10 -15.28 0.72 -10.18
CA LEU A 10 -14.36 -0.28 -10.72
C LEU A 10 -13.30 0.33 -11.65
N ASP A 11 -13.16 1.64 -11.67
CA ASP A 11 -12.05 2.34 -12.31
C ASP A 11 -10.81 2.22 -11.41
N LEU A 12 -10.11 1.09 -11.55
CA LEU A 12 -9.02 0.66 -10.67
C LEU A 12 -7.74 0.45 -11.48
N GLY A 13 -6.64 0.96 -10.97
CA GLY A 13 -5.31 0.58 -11.42
C GLY A 13 -4.94 -0.82 -10.93
N VAL A 14 -4.20 -1.57 -11.74
CA VAL A 14 -3.70 -2.92 -11.40
C VAL A 14 -2.19 -2.86 -11.22
N VAL A 15 -1.72 -3.34 -10.08
CA VAL A 15 -0.28 -3.49 -9.79
C VAL A 15 0.01 -4.95 -9.53
N GLY A 16 1.03 -5.52 -10.17
CA GLY A 16 1.37 -6.93 -9.99
C GLY A 16 2.59 -7.35 -10.81
N ASN A 17 3.05 -8.58 -10.58
CA ASN A 17 4.23 -9.14 -11.25
C ASN A 17 4.06 -10.62 -11.67
N CYS A 18 2.83 -11.06 -11.85
CA CYS A 18 2.43 -12.44 -12.14
C CYS A 18 2.51 -13.42 -10.95
N SER A 19 2.98 -13.01 -9.77
CA SER A 19 2.89 -13.80 -8.53
C SER A 19 1.66 -13.40 -7.71
N PHE A 20 1.32 -12.11 -7.73
CA PHE A 20 0.15 -11.54 -7.11
C PHE A 20 -0.30 -10.30 -7.86
N SER A 21 -1.45 -9.75 -7.50
CA SER A 21 -1.89 -8.42 -7.93
C SER A 21 -2.60 -7.67 -6.81
N ALA A 22 -2.58 -6.34 -6.94
CA ALA A 22 -3.33 -5.42 -6.11
C ALA A 22 -4.16 -4.49 -7.00
N LEU A 23 -5.39 -4.19 -6.59
CA LEU A 23 -6.24 -3.20 -7.22
C LEU A 23 -6.18 -1.91 -6.41
N VAL A 24 -5.92 -0.81 -7.09
CA VAL A 24 -5.69 0.51 -6.48
C VAL A 24 -6.67 1.51 -7.04
N ASP A 25 -7.41 2.18 -6.18
CA ASP A 25 -8.36 3.23 -6.58
C ASP A 25 -7.66 4.55 -6.93
N ALA A 26 -8.43 5.50 -7.48
CA ALA A 26 -7.92 6.82 -7.87
C ALA A 26 -7.36 7.65 -6.70
N ARG A 27 -7.56 7.25 -5.44
CA ARG A 27 -7.00 7.88 -4.24
C ARG A 27 -5.79 7.15 -3.66
N ALA A 28 -5.11 6.33 -4.46
CA ALA A 28 -4.00 5.50 -4.03
C ALA A 28 -4.35 4.54 -2.88
N ARG A 29 -5.59 4.05 -2.81
CA ARG A 29 -6.00 3.06 -1.84
C ARG A 29 -5.99 1.68 -2.49
N VAL A 30 -5.24 0.75 -1.96
CA VAL A 30 -5.33 -0.66 -2.30
C VAL A 30 -6.62 -1.20 -1.71
N VAL A 31 -7.54 -1.61 -2.57
CA VAL A 31 -8.90 -2.05 -2.19
C VAL A 31 -9.10 -3.54 -2.34
N TRP A 32 -8.20 -4.21 -3.08
CA TRP A 32 -8.20 -5.65 -3.25
C TRP A 32 -6.78 -6.19 -3.43
N SER A 33 -6.45 -7.26 -2.72
CA SER A 33 -5.27 -8.07 -3.01
C SER A 33 -5.35 -9.39 -2.27
N CYS A 34 -5.27 -10.51 -3.02
CA CYS A 34 -5.01 -11.83 -2.47
C CYS A 34 -3.51 -12.01 -2.32
N LEU A 35 -3.08 -12.44 -1.14
CA LEU A 35 -1.69 -12.69 -0.80
C LEU A 35 -1.59 -14.01 -0.01
N PRO A 36 -0.55 -14.81 -0.18
CA PRO A 36 0.62 -14.59 -1.05
C PRO A 36 0.39 -14.93 -2.53
N GLY A 37 -0.77 -15.42 -2.93
CA GLY A 37 -1.11 -15.81 -4.30
C GLY A 37 -2.55 -15.47 -4.65
N PHE A 38 -2.90 -15.63 -5.93
CA PHE A 38 -4.22 -15.26 -6.47
C PHE A 38 -5.39 -16.07 -5.91
N ASP A 39 -5.12 -17.28 -5.44
CA ASP A 39 -6.06 -18.23 -4.86
C ASP A 39 -6.16 -18.13 -3.33
N GLY A 40 -5.39 -17.22 -2.73
CA GLY A 40 -5.37 -16.99 -1.28
C GLY A 40 -6.52 -16.13 -0.78
N ASP A 41 -6.69 -16.13 0.54
CA ASP A 41 -7.59 -15.20 1.23
C ASP A 41 -7.15 -13.75 1.00
N PRO A 42 -8.07 -12.84 0.60
CA PRO A 42 -7.70 -11.46 0.36
C PRO A 42 -7.32 -10.75 1.66
N ALA A 43 -6.04 -10.35 1.77
CA ALA A 43 -5.59 -9.48 2.85
C ALA A 43 -6.22 -8.09 2.74
N PHE A 44 -6.54 -7.65 1.52
CA PHE A 44 -7.32 -6.45 1.24
C PHE A 44 -8.56 -6.83 0.45
N CYS A 45 -9.72 -6.54 1.02
CA CYS A 45 -11.03 -6.99 0.52
C CYS A 45 -12.10 -5.90 0.62
N ASP A 46 -11.69 -4.63 0.55
CA ASP A 46 -12.60 -3.47 0.66
C ASP A 46 -13.66 -3.41 -0.46
N LEU A 47 -13.44 -4.14 -1.57
CA LEU A 47 -14.43 -4.32 -2.63
C LEU A 47 -15.61 -5.21 -2.20
N LEU A 48 -15.43 -6.04 -1.17
CA LEU A 48 -16.52 -6.85 -0.62
C LEU A 48 -17.32 -5.98 0.37
N GLU A 49 -18.61 -5.83 0.13
CA GLU A 49 -19.53 -5.17 1.06
C GLU A 49 -20.57 -6.14 1.63
N PRO A 50 -20.89 -5.92 2.90
CA PRO A 50 -20.20 -5.16 3.95
C PRO A 50 -19.14 -6.03 4.63
N THR A 51 -17.93 -5.50 4.82
CA THR A 51 -16.98 -6.11 5.75
C THR A 51 -17.48 -5.91 7.20
N ALA A 52 -17.35 -6.90 8.05
CA ALA A 52 -17.73 -6.79 9.47
C ALA A 52 -16.90 -5.75 10.23
N HIS A 53 -15.72 -5.42 9.69
CA HIS A 53 -14.73 -4.53 10.29
C HIS A 53 -14.41 -3.35 9.39
N ASP A 54 -14.00 -2.22 9.97
CA ASP A 54 -13.40 -1.10 9.23
C ASP A 54 -11.96 -1.47 8.86
N GLY A 55 -11.78 -2.14 7.75
CA GLY A 55 -10.50 -2.68 7.29
C GLY A 55 -10.60 -3.26 5.88
N GLY A 56 -9.63 -4.08 5.52
CA GLY A 56 -9.52 -4.67 4.19
C GLY A 56 -8.90 -3.72 3.16
N TYR A 57 -8.05 -2.76 3.60
CA TYR A 57 -7.42 -1.80 2.70
C TYR A 57 -6.05 -1.33 3.16
N PHE A 58 -5.30 -0.74 2.22
CA PHE A 58 -4.05 -0.04 2.48
C PHE A 58 -4.07 1.33 1.78
N SER A 59 -4.27 2.42 2.54
CA SER A 59 -4.36 3.78 2.01
C SER A 59 -3.18 4.66 2.40
N VAL A 60 -2.88 5.59 1.51
CA VAL A 60 -2.10 6.80 1.78
C VAL A 60 -3.04 7.97 1.53
N GLU A 61 -3.35 8.71 2.56
CA GLU A 61 -4.28 9.83 2.52
C GLU A 61 -3.52 11.14 2.69
N ILE A 62 -3.83 12.15 1.89
CA ILE A 62 -3.37 13.52 2.11
C ILE A 62 -4.43 14.28 2.90
N ASP A 63 -4.02 15.04 3.92
CA ASP A 63 -4.93 15.90 4.65
C ASP A 63 -5.50 16.97 3.69
N HIS A 64 -6.77 17.34 3.87
CA HIS A 64 -7.46 18.31 3.00
C HIS A 64 -7.46 17.92 1.52
N PHE A 65 -7.63 16.63 1.22
CA PHE A 65 -7.68 16.11 -0.14
C PHE A 65 -8.63 16.93 -1.02
N ALA A 66 -8.13 17.37 -2.19
CA ALA A 66 -8.89 18.13 -3.19
C ALA A 66 -9.06 17.36 -4.50
N ALA A 67 -7.99 16.77 -5.02
CA ALA A 67 -8.01 16.08 -6.31
C ALA A 67 -6.93 14.99 -6.38
N SER A 68 -7.08 14.09 -7.35
CA SER A 68 -6.06 13.09 -7.69
C SER A 68 -5.96 12.90 -9.19
N GLU A 69 -4.76 12.49 -9.62
CA GLU A 69 -4.44 12.09 -10.99
C GLU A 69 -3.77 10.73 -10.92
N GLN A 70 -4.20 9.79 -11.77
CA GLN A 70 -3.61 8.45 -11.78
C GLN A 70 -3.32 7.99 -13.21
N ALA A 71 -2.12 7.50 -13.45
CA ALA A 71 -1.69 6.92 -14.72
C ALA A 71 -0.52 5.97 -14.50
N TYR A 72 -0.30 5.05 -15.43
CA TYR A 72 0.94 4.28 -15.45
C TYR A 72 2.09 5.13 -16.01
N LEU A 73 3.29 4.92 -15.49
CA LEU A 73 4.49 5.44 -16.13
C LEU A 73 4.70 4.75 -17.49
N ASP A 74 5.13 5.52 -18.47
CA ASP A 74 5.30 5.03 -19.85
C ASP A 74 6.12 3.74 -19.92
N ASN A 75 5.56 2.74 -20.63
CA ASN A 75 6.16 1.42 -20.84
C ASN A 75 6.49 0.63 -19.57
N THR A 76 5.77 0.88 -18.47
CA THR A 76 5.95 0.18 -17.20
C THR A 76 4.62 -0.32 -16.62
N ALA A 77 4.72 -1.21 -15.62
CA ALA A 77 3.62 -1.60 -14.74
C ALA A 77 3.65 -0.82 -13.40
N ILE A 78 4.26 0.37 -13.40
CA ILE A 78 4.33 1.26 -12.23
C ILE A 78 3.14 2.21 -12.29
N LEU A 79 2.26 2.12 -11.32
CA LEU A 79 1.12 3.01 -11.20
C LEU A 79 1.54 4.25 -10.43
N ARG A 80 1.36 5.41 -11.03
CA ARG A 80 1.62 6.73 -10.44
C ARG A 80 0.29 7.37 -10.06
N THR A 81 0.12 7.71 -8.79
CA THR A 81 -1.00 8.52 -8.31
C THR A 81 -0.47 9.80 -7.71
N VAL A 82 -0.96 10.96 -8.14
CA VAL A 82 -0.70 12.24 -7.52
C VAL A 82 -1.92 12.65 -6.71
N LEU A 83 -1.72 12.98 -5.45
CA LEU A 83 -2.77 13.48 -4.56
C LEU A 83 -2.49 14.95 -4.25
N HIS A 84 -3.51 15.78 -4.41
CA HIS A 84 -3.45 17.22 -4.16
C HIS A 84 -4.32 17.58 -2.95
N ASP A 85 -3.83 18.49 -2.11
CA ASP A 85 -4.63 19.15 -1.08
C ASP A 85 -5.21 20.49 -1.57
N ASP A 86 -6.10 21.07 -0.79
CA ASP A 86 -6.71 22.38 -1.08
C ASP A 86 -5.82 23.58 -0.71
N ARG A 87 -4.56 23.34 -0.28
CA ARG A 87 -3.60 24.34 0.20
C ARG A 87 -2.35 24.44 -0.66
N GLY A 88 -2.34 23.77 -1.81
CA GLY A 88 -1.23 23.73 -2.76
C GLY A 88 -0.15 22.70 -2.44
N GLY A 89 -0.41 21.80 -1.50
CA GLY A 89 0.40 20.63 -1.24
C GLY A 89 0.07 19.49 -2.22
N ALA A 90 1.09 18.75 -2.63
CA ALA A 90 0.93 17.57 -3.45
C ALA A 90 1.94 16.49 -3.10
N ILE A 91 1.52 15.24 -3.23
CA ILE A 91 2.38 14.06 -3.10
C ILE A 91 2.24 13.14 -4.31
N GLU A 92 3.29 12.42 -4.61
CA GLU A 92 3.31 11.32 -5.55
C GLU A 92 3.36 10.00 -4.79
N VAL A 93 2.51 9.08 -5.16
CA VAL A 93 2.56 7.67 -4.74
C VAL A 93 2.88 6.85 -5.98
N LEU A 94 3.99 6.10 -5.95
CA LEU A 94 4.30 5.10 -6.96
C LEU A 94 4.07 3.72 -6.38
N ASP A 95 3.16 2.99 -6.99
CA ASP A 95 2.81 1.62 -6.63
C ASP A 95 3.34 0.64 -7.66
N TYR A 96 4.12 -0.35 -7.23
CA TYR A 96 4.67 -1.37 -8.12
C TYR A 96 4.99 -2.66 -7.40
N ALA A 97 5.02 -3.74 -8.17
CA ALA A 97 5.50 -5.06 -7.77
C ALA A 97 6.83 -5.32 -8.46
N PRO A 98 7.95 -5.52 -7.74
CA PRO A 98 9.26 -5.72 -8.34
C PRO A 98 9.28 -6.92 -9.28
N ARG A 99 9.86 -6.72 -10.46
CA ARG A 99 10.16 -7.78 -11.42
C ARG A 99 11.42 -7.40 -12.19
N PHE A 100 12.50 -8.11 -11.95
CA PHE A 100 13.80 -7.79 -12.55
C PHE A 100 14.63 -9.04 -12.79
N LYS A 101 15.61 -8.92 -13.69
CA LYS A 101 16.57 -9.99 -13.94
C LYS A 101 17.66 -9.95 -12.89
N HIS A 102 17.90 -11.08 -12.23
CA HIS A 102 18.98 -11.27 -11.25
C HIS A 102 19.66 -12.61 -11.49
N HIS A 103 20.99 -12.62 -11.70
CA HIS A 103 21.76 -13.83 -12.02
C HIS A 103 21.10 -14.73 -13.07
N GLU A 104 20.79 -14.17 -14.25
CA GLU A 104 20.15 -14.85 -15.39
C GLU A 104 18.71 -15.39 -15.11
N ARG A 105 18.13 -15.13 -13.95
CA ARG A 105 16.77 -15.49 -13.58
C ARG A 105 15.88 -14.25 -13.43
N ILE A 106 14.60 -14.40 -13.75
CA ILE A 106 13.61 -13.37 -13.45
C ILE A 106 13.22 -13.52 -11.99
N TYR A 107 13.48 -12.48 -11.21
CA TYR A 107 13.06 -12.36 -9.82
C TYR A 107 11.77 -11.54 -9.76
N HIS A 108 10.73 -12.11 -9.15
CA HIS A 108 9.40 -11.48 -9.03
C HIS A 108 8.77 -11.86 -7.68
N PRO A 109 9.27 -11.29 -6.58
CA PRO A 109 8.79 -11.61 -5.23
C PRO A 109 7.34 -11.20 -5.06
N VAL A 110 6.64 -11.86 -4.15
CA VAL A 110 5.33 -11.41 -3.67
C VAL A 110 5.53 -10.17 -2.81
N MET A 111 5.59 -9.01 -3.45
CA MET A 111 5.95 -7.77 -2.81
C MET A 111 5.29 -6.58 -3.48
N LEU A 112 4.53 -5.79 -2.72
CA LEU A 112 4.03 -4.49 -3.12
C LEU A 112 4.95 -3.41 -2.53
N VAL A 113 5.49 -2.56 -3.40
CA VAL A 113 6.27 -1.38 -3.00
C VAL A 113 5.43 -0.14 -3.27
N ARG A 114 5.31 0.71 -2.27
CA ARG A 114 4.70 2.04 -2.35
C ARG A 114 5.77 3.08 -2.01
N ARG A 115 6.14 3.91 -2.98
CA ARG A 115 7.07 5.01 -2.78
C ARG A 115 6.30 6.31 -2.69
N LEU A 116 6.52 7.06 -1.63
CA LEU A 116 5.89 8.35 -1.37
C LEU A 116 6.91 9.46 -1.58
N ARG A 117 6.56 10.49 -2.34
CA ARG A 117 7.42 11.65 -2.57
C ARG A 117 6.62 12.94 -2.47
N PRO A 118 7.06 13.94 -1.68
CA PRO A 118 6.46 15.26 -1.72
C PRO A 118 6.77 15.94 -3.06
N LEU A 119 5.78 16.58 -3.68
CA LEU A 119 5.95 17.31 -4.93
C LEU A 119 5.93 18.82 -4.73
N SER A 120 5.02 19.30 -3.89
CA SER A 120 4.86 20.74 -3.62
C SER A 120 4.28 20.99 -2.23
N GLY A 121 4.46 22.21 -1.74
CA GLY A 121 3.91 22.67 -0.47
C GLY A 121 4.48 21.95 0.74
N SER A 122 3.66 21.76 1.75
CA SER A 122 3.97 21.04 2.99
C SER A 122 2.89 19.99 3.28
N PRO A 123 2.79 18.96 2.43
CA PRO A 123 1.72 17.98 2.49
C PRO A 123 1.80 17.16 3.78
N ARG A 124 0.65 17.03 4.46
CA ARG A 124 0.50 16.11 5.57
C ARG A 124 -0.19 14.86 5.09
N VAL A 125 0.37 13.72 5.44
CA VAL A 125 -0.15 12.42 5.01
C VAL A 125 -0.47 11.53 6.20
N ARG A 126 -1.39 10.62 5.98
CA ARG A 126 -1.75 9.56 6.91
C ARG A 126 -1.68 8.22 6.20
N ILE A 127 -1.05 7.25 6.83
CA ILE A 127 -0.97 5.88 6.32
C ILE A 127 -1.92 5.02 7.13
N ARG A 128 -2.79 4.27 6.45
CA ARG A 128 -3.66 3.28 7.08
C ARG A 128 -3.45 1.94 6.42
N LEU A 129 -2.96 1.00 7.19
CA LEU A 129 -2.78 -0.38 6.76
C LEU A 129 -3.61 -1.29 7.67
N ARG A 130 -4.73 -1.73 7.16
CA ARG A 130 -5.75 -2.49 7.89
C ARG A 130 -6.08 -3.80 7.17
N PRO A 131 -5.15 -4.76 7.11
CA PRO A 131 -5.44 -6.04 6.51
C PRO A 131 -6.52 -6.78 7.30
N LEU A 132 -7.27 -7.62 6.63
CA LEU A 132 -8.22 -8.54 7.24
C LEU A 132 -7.86 -9.97 6.85
N ARG A 133 -8.50 -10.95 7.47
CA ARG A 133 -8.41 -12.38 7.15
C ARG A 133 -9.80 -13.01 7.14
N SER A 134 -9.89 -14.27 6.71
CA SER A 134 -11.15 -15.01 6.60
C SER A 134 -12.18 -14.22 5.80
N TRP A 135 -11.80 -13.75 4.61
CA TRP A 135 -12.65 -12.97 3.68
C TRP A 135 -13.29 -11.73 4.32
N GLY A 136 -12.50 -11.02 5.12
CA GLY A 136 -12.94 -9.79 5.78
C GLY A 136 -13.63 -9.98 7.12
N ALA A 137 -13.77 -11.22 7.59
CA ALA A 137 -14.49 -11.54 8.81
C ALA A 137 -13.71 -11.26 10.09
N GLN A 138 -12.36 -11.19 10.03
CA GLN A 138 -11.52 -11.10 11.22
C GLN A 138 -10.38 -10.11 11.04
N VAL A 139 -10.04 -9.42 12.14
CA VAL A 139 -8.84 -8.58 12.25
C VAL A 139 -7.69 -9.46 12.72
N PRO A 140 -6.57 -9.55 11.98
CA PRO A 140 -5.43 -10.36 12.40
C PRO A 140 -4.69 -9.75 13.60
N GLU A 141 -4.07 -10.62 14.41
CA GLU A 141 -3.15 -10.17 15.47
C GLU A 141 -1.97 -9.44 14.84
N ARG A 142 -1.50 -8.39 15.52
CA ARG A 142 -0.40 -7.54 15.07
C ARG A 142 0.80 -7.66 16.02
N ARG A 143 2.00 -7.85 15.46
CA ARG A 143 3.28 -7.83 16.18
C ARG A 143 4.20 -6.77 15.63
N VAL A 144 4.82 -6.00 16.50
CA VAL A 144 5.64 -4.84 16.15
C VAL A 144 7.11 -5.16 16.40
N GLY A 145 7.97 -4.95 15.40
CA GLY A 145 9.42 -4.99 15.50
C GLY A 145 10.01 -3.57 15.53
N SER A 146 11.33 -3.45 15.29
CA SER A 146 12.03 -2.15 15.29
C SER A 146 11.72 -1.27 14.07
N ASN A 147 11.61 -1.87 12.89
CA ASN A 147 11.37 -1.19 11.62
C ASN A 147 10.31 -1.89 10.75
N HIS A 148 9.54 -2.78 11.35
CA HIS A 148 8.52 -3.55 10.64
C HIS A 148 7.35 -3.89 11.54
N VAL A 149 6.22 -4.17 10.91
CA VAL A 149 5.03 -4.69 11.56
C VAL A 149 4.64 -5.98 10.86
N ARG A 150 4.19 -6.97 11.62
CA ARG A 150 3.66 -8.24 11.13
C ARG A 150 2.22 -8.39 11.52
N TRP A 151 1.41 -8.89 10.60
CA TRP A 151 0.06 -9.36 10.87
C TRP A 151 0.03 -10.86 10.70
N LEU A 152 -0.46 -11.57 11.71
CA LEU A 152 -0.56 -13.02 11.71
C LEU A 152 -1.83 -13.42 10.95
N LEU A 153 -1.65 -13.86 9.72
CA LEU A 153 -2.69 -14.50 8.92
C LEU A 153 -2.68 -16.00 9.20
N ASP A 154 -3.61 -16.76 8.61
CA ASP A 154 -3.82 -18.15 9.01
C ASP A 154 -2.54 -19.01 8.86
N ASP A 155 -1.98 -19.11 7.65
CA ASP A 155 -0.82 -19.96 7.35
C ASP A 155 0.48 -19.18 7.10
N TRP A 156 0.45 -17.84 7.14
CA TRP A 156 1.59 -16.98 6.83
C TRP A 156 1.48 -15.63 7.54
N ASN A 157 2.54 -14.84 7.49
CA ASN A 157 2.56 -13.50 8.08
C ASN A 157 2.72 -12.44 7.01
N LEU A 158 1.85 -11.44 7.02
CA LEU A 158 1.99 -10.23 6.25
C LEU A 158 2.94 -9.27 6.98
N ARG A 159 3.97 -8.79 6.29
CA ARG A 159 4.95 -7.87 6.85
C ARG A 159 4.96 -6.55 6.09
N LEU A 160 4.86 -5.45 6.82
CA LEU A 160 5.24 -4.12 6.37
C LEU A 160 6.63 -3.78 6.87
N THR A 161 7.54 -3.42 5.98
CA THR A 161 8.83 -2.78 6.29
C THR A 161 8.82 -1.36 5.75
N THR A 162 9.25 -0.37 6.55
CA THR A 162 9.17 1.03 6.19
C THR A 162 10.29 1.86 6.84
N ASP A 163 10.63 2.99 6.23
CA ASP A 163 11.48 4.06 6.78
C ASP A 163 10.66 5.16 7.46
N VAL A 164 9.33 5.07 7.40
CA VAL A 164 8.44 5.94 8.20
C VAL A 164 8.45 5.47 9.65
N PRO A 165 8.54 6.37 10.64
CA PRO A 165 8.44 5.99 12.05
C PRO A 165 7.17 5.16 12.34
N LEU A 166 7.35 3.95 12.84
CA LEU A 166 6.25 3.00 13.05
C LEU A 166 5.07 3.56 13.87
N PRO A 167 5.25 4.37 14.93
CA PRO A 167 4.13 4.95 15.67
C PRO A 167 3.17 5.76 14.77
N LEU A 168 3.71 6.48 13.76
CA LEU A 168 2.88 7.25 12.82
C LEU A 168 1.98 6.35 11.96
N VAL A 169 2.49 5.17 11.60
CA VAL A 169 1.72 4.18 10.83
C VAL A 169 0.73 3.42 11.73
N LEU A 170 1.18 3.01 12.91
CA LEU A 170 0.39 2.17 13.84
C LEU A 170 -0.79 2.90 14.45
N ASP A 171 -0.59 4.18 14.78
CA ASP A 171 -1.60 5.05 15.40
C ASP A 171 -2.33 5.89 14.35
N GLU A 172 -1.99 5.69 13.06
CA GLU A 172 -2.57 6.40 11.93
C GLU A 172 -2.52 7.93 12.09
N HIS A 173 -1.42 8.44 12.69
CA HIS A 173 -1.24 9.86 12.90
C HIS A 173 -0.84 10.59 11.61
N PRO A 174 -1.46 11.74 11.31
CA PRO A 174 -1.01 12.56 10.20
C PRO A 174 0.38 13.16 10.50
N PHE A 175 1.28 13.10 9.51
CA PHE A 175 2.62 13.65 9.61
C PHE A 175 3.01 14.44 8.35
N LEU A 176 3.95 15.35 8.48
CA LEU A 176 4.52 16.08 7.36
C LEU A 176 5.36 15.12 6.52
N LEU A 177 5.04 14.98 5.24
CA LEU A 177 5.90 14.27 4.29
C LEU A 177 6.93 15.26 3.72
N ASP A 178 8.11 15.31 4.31
CA ASP A 178 9.21 16.22 3.94
C ASP A 178 10.31 15.57 3.10
N ARG A 179 10.27 14.25 2.95
CA ARG A 179 11.22 13.46 2.19
C ARG A 179 10.56 12.26 1.53
N GLU A 180 11.27 11.66 0.59
CA GLU A 180 10.88 10.37 0.01
C GLU A 180 10.84 9.29 1.10
N SER A 181 9.80 8.47 1.08
CA SER A 181 9.57 7.38 2.03
C SER A 181 9.05 6.14 1.32
N HIS A 182 9.36 4.98 1.90
CA HIS A 182 9.05 3.68 1.31
C HIS A 182 8.22 2.82 2.26
N LEU A 183 7.25 2.14 1.68
CA LEU A 183 6.41 1.15 2.32
C LEU A 183 6.52 -0.14 1.50
N VAL A 184 7.07 -1.19 2.08
CA VAL A 184 7.25 -2.49 1.42
C VAL A 184 6.43 -3.53 2.14
N LEU A 185 5.47 -4.10 1.44
CA LEU A 185 4.50 -5.05 1.95
C LEU A 185 4.62 -6.40 1.23
N GLY A 186 4.67 -7.49 1.97
CA GLY A 186 4.74 -8.85 1.43
C GLY A 186 4.78 -9.90 2.54
N PRO A 187 5.01 -11.17 2.22
CA PRO A 187 5.28 -12.20 3.21
C PRO A 187 6.45 -11.85 4.12
N ASP A 188 6.45 -12.40 5.34
CA ASP A 188 7.51 -12.17 6.34
C ASP A 188 8.82 -12.86 5.94
N GLU A 189 9.44 -12.37 4.88
CA GLU A 189 10.75 -12.77 4.41
C GLU A 189 11.76 -11.65 4.64
N THR A 190 13.02 -12.02 4.86
CA THR A 190 14.09 -11.03 4.96
C THR A 190 14.32 -10.39 3.60
N LEU A 191 14.19 -9.07 3.50
CA LEU A 191 14.47 -8.35 2.26
C LEU A 191 15.96 -8.53 1.90
N PRO A 192 16.29 -9.03 0.72
CA PRO A 192 17.68 -9.28 0.29
C PRO A 192 18.49 -7.99 0.11
N GLN A 193 17.82 -6.83 0.02
CA GLN A 193 18.42 -5.51 -0.10
C GLN A 193 17.72 -4.52 0.83
N GLY A 194 18.47 -3.55 1.36
CA GLY A 194 17.87 -2.46 2.15
C GLY A 194 16.84 -1.66 1.34
N LEU A 195 15.92 -0.97 2.03
CA LEU A 195 14.82 -0.19 1.42
C LEU A 195 15.29 0.80 0.33
N ALA A 196 16.48 1.40 0.50
CA ALA A 196 17.07 2.32 -0.48
C ALA A 196 17.42 1.69 -1.83
N GLY A 197 17.46 0.36 -1.94
CA GLY A 197 17.71 -0.37 -3.19
C GLY A 197 16.51 -0.40 -4.14
N PHE A 198 15.31 -0.09 -3.67
CA PHE A 198 14.09 -0.11 -4.48
C PHE A 198 13.78 1.20 -5.21
N GLY A 199 14.57 2.26 -4.99
CA GLY A 199 14.36 3.58 -5.59
C GLY A 199 15.23 3.91 -6.81
N ARG A 200 15.98 2.94 -7.36
CA ARG A 200 16.87 3.14 -8.53
C ARG A 200 16.36 2.45 -9.77
#